data_2b008b5adb8f6b8f1b44444440cd9ba9
#
_entry.id   2b008b5adb8f6b8f1b44444440cd9ba9
#
_cell.length_a   1.000
_cell.length_b   1.000
_cell.length_c   1.000
_cell.angle_alpha   90.00
_cell.angle_beta   90.00
_cell.angle_gamma   90.00
#
_symmetry.space_group_name_H-M   'P 1'
#
loop_
_entity.id
_entity.type
_entity.pdbx_description
1 polymer ?
#
loop_
_entity_poly.entity_id
_entity_poly.type
_entity_poly.pdbx_seq_one_letter_code
_entity_poly.pdbx_strand_id
1 'polypeptide(L)'
;MEPPVRNFESIRRHIKAAGYQVTMQDDDVVCIELSLEKGTRHQAIFLSELDDDDGRPYLRVSTAVAPTTGLDARRSLVFNWQSRVGDLAIGDMDGVPYLQLCENRPYDGLDGAEIDRLVLEIGGLGDRMERMLSAGGDLL
;
A
#
# COMPACT_ATOMS: atom_id res chain seq x y z
N MET A 1 -14.28 12.93 -16.57
CA MET A 1 -14.71 12.45 -15.25
C MET A 1 -14.50 10.95 -15.16
N GLU A 2 -13.75 10.52 -14.17
CA GLU A 2 -13.50 9.10 -13.99
C GLU A 2 -14.70 8.43 -13.32
N PRO A 3 -15.04 7.19 -13.71
CA PRO A 3 -16.14 6.49 -13.07
C PRO A 3 -15.80 6.16 -11.62
N PRO A 4 -16.78 6.13 -10.72
CA PRO A 4 -16.55 5.73 -9.34
C PRO A 4 -16.20 4.24 -9.26
N VAL A 5 -15.43 3.87 -8.23
CA VAL A 5 -15.12 2.48 -7.93
C VAL A 5 -16.36 1.80 -7.37
N ARG A 6 -16.74 0.65 -7.94
CA ARG A 6 -17.90 -0.12 -7.50
C ARG A 6 -17.54 -1.49 -6.94
N ASN A 7 -16.46 -2.06 -7.46
CA ASN A 7 -16.00 -3.39 -7.08
C ASN A 7 -14.52 -3.50 -7.40
N PHE A 8 -13.91 -4.59 -6.98
CA PHE A 8 -12.47 -4.77 -7.20
C PHE A 8 -12.12 -4.91 -8.69
N GLU A 9 -13.02 -5.41 -9.50
CA GLU A 9 -12.83 -5.46 -10.95
C GLU A 9 -12.63 -4.07 -11.55
N SER A 10 -13.34 -3.06 -11.02
CA SER A 10 -13.15 -1.66 -11.44
C SER A 10 -11.72 -1.20 -11.15
N ILE A 11 -11.17 -1.59 -10.01
CA ILE A 11 -9.80 -1.27 -9.62
C ILE A 11 -8.81 -1.95 -10.54
N ARG A 12 -8.99 -3.24 -10.83
CA ARG A 12 -8.11 -3.95 -11.74
C ARG A 12 -8.11 -3.34 -13.14
N ARG A 13 -9.27 -2.93 -13.63
CA ARG A 13 -9.38 -2.27 -14.93
C ARG A 13 -8.64 -0.93 -14.94
N HIS A 14 -8.78 -0.16 -13.88
CA HIS A 14 -8.07 1.11 -13.76
C HIS A 14 -6.56 0.90 -13.77
N ILE A 15 -6.06 -0.05 -12.99
CA ILE A 15 -4.63 -0.35 -12.91
C ILE A 15 -4.08 -0.74 -14.28
N LYS A 16 -4.81 -1.58 -15.01
CA LYS A 16 -4.42 -2.00 -16.35
C LYS A 16 -4.42 -0.82 -17.33
N ALA A 17 -5.48 -0.01 -17.31
CA ALA A 17 -5.63 1.12 -18.22
C ALA A 17 -4.61 2.22 -17.95
N ALA A 18 -4.19 2.39 -16.70
CA ALA A 18 -3.20 3.39 -16.32
C ALA A 18 -1.77 2.98 -16.67
N GLY A 19 -1.55 1.75 -17.10
CA GLY A 19 -0.23 1.31 -17.55
C GLY A 19 0.73 0.87 -16.46
N TYR A 20 0.25 0.59 -15.25
CA TYR A 20 1.09 0.06 -14.19
C TYR A 20 1.63 -1.32 -14.56
N GLN A 21 2.84 -1.62 -14.10
CA GLN A 21 3.44 -2.94 -14.29
C GLN A 21 2.86 -3.90 -13.25
N VAL A 22 1.98 -4.79 -13.70
CA VAL A 22 1.34 -5.80 -12.85
C VAL A 22 2.25 -7.02 -12.77
N THR A 23 2.62 -7.43 -11.54
CA THR A 23 3.46 -8.58 -11.29
C THR A 23 2.68 -9.80 -10.82
N MET A 24 1.50 -9.57 -10.23
CA MET A 24 0.62 -10.64 -9.76
C MET A 24 -0.80 -10.09 -9.68
N GLN A 25 -1.79 -10.92 -10.03
CA GLN A 25 -3.19 -10.56 -9.80
C GLN A 25 -4.03 -11.81 -9.59
N ASP A 26 -5.05 -11.67 -8.75
CA ASP A 26 -6.12 -12.64 -8.58
C ASP A 26 -7.42 -11.89 -8.31
N ASP A 27 -8.46 -12.58 -7.84
CA ASP A 27 -9.77 -11.97 -7.66
C ASP A 27 -9.78 -10.86 -6.60
N ASP A 28 -8.90 -10.93 -5.61
CA ASP A 28 -8.91 -10.06 -4.43
C ASP A 28 -7.66 -9.20 -4.27
N VAL A 29 -6.63 -9.43 -5.07
CA VAL A 29 -5.33 -8.77 -4.90
C VAL A 29 -4.71 -8.47 -6.25
N VAL A 30 -4.12 -7.28 -6.37
CA VAL A 30 -3.24 -6.92 -7.48
C VAL A 30 -1.94 -6.43 -6.88
N CYS A 31 -0.82 -6.97 -7.35
CA CYS A 31 0.50 -6.45 -7.01
C CYS A 31 1.09 -5.75 -8.22
N ILE A 32 1.56 -4.52 -8.01
CA ILE A 32 2.24 -3.76 -9.05
C ILE A 32 3.64 -3.41 -8.60
N GLU A 33 4.51 -3.17 -9.58
CA GLU A 33 5.84 -2.66 -9.31
C GLU A 33 5.88 -1.19 -9.69
N LEU A 34 6.13 -0.33 -8.72
CA LEU A 34 6.24 1.11 -8.93
C LEU A 34 7.70 1.49 -9.10
N SER A 35 8.01 2.14 -10.22
CA SER A 35 9.36 2.66 -10.47
C SER A 35 9.50 4.03 -9.86
N LEU A 36 10.58 4.23 -9.10
CA LEU A 36 10.87 5.47 -8.39
C LEU A 36 12.26 5.97 -8.82
N GLU A 37 12.52 7.26 -8.60
CA GLU A 37 13.81 7.88 -8.89
C GLU A 37 14.31 7.55 -10.31
N LYS A 38 13.46 7.80 -11.31
CA LYS A 38 13.78 7.59 -12.73
C LYS A 38 14.13 6.14 -13.04
N GLY A 39 13.50 5.20 -12.33
CA GLY A 39 13.68 3.78 -12.58
C GLY A 39 14.84 3.14 -11.83
N THR A 40 15.55 3.88 -10.98
CA THR A 40 16.66 3.31 -10.20
C THR A 40 16.19 2.56 -8.96
N ARG A 41 14.95 2.80 -8.52
CA ARG A 41 14.36 2.12 -7.37
C ARG A 41 12.99 1.59 -7.74
N HIS A 42 12.63 0.47 -7.12
CA HIS A 42 11.35 -0.20 -7.36
C HIS A 42 10.70 -0.52 -6.03
N GLN A 43 9.36 -0.39 -5.98
CA GLN A 43 8.60 -0.71 -4.79
C GLN A 43 7.40 -1.55 -5.19
N ALA A 44 7.22 -2.67 -4.52
CA ALA A 44 6.06 -3.53 -4.73
C ALA A 44 4.88 -2.97 -3.93
N ILE A 45 3.77 -2.72 -4.62
CA ILE A 45 2.55 -2.18 -4.02
C ILE A 45 1.44 -3.20 -4.18
N PHE A 46 0.77 -3.52 -3.08
CA PHE A 46 -0.38 -4.42 -3.09
C PHE A 46 -1.66 -3.62 -2.98
N LEU A 47 -2.61 -3.91 -3.86
CA LEU A 47 -3.97 -3.39 -3.78
C LEU A 47 -4.87 -4.57 -3.50
N SER A 48 -5.63 -4.51 -2.42
CA SER A 48 -6.49 -5.61 -2.03
C SER A 48 -7.85 -5.09 -1.53
N GLU A 49 -8.84 -5.96 -1.56
CA GLU A 49 -10.17 -5.64 -1.06
C GLU A 49 -10.35 -6.23 0.33
N LEU A 50 -10.96 -5.46 1.21
CA LEU A 50 -11.40 -5.94 2.51
C LEU A 50 -12.78 -5.37 2.79
N ASP A 51 -13.55 -6.08 3.62
CA ASP A 51 -14.89 -5.67 3.98
C ASP A 51 -14.94 -5.30 5.47
N ASP A 52 -15.80 -4.33 5.81
CA ASP A 52 -16.09 -4.08 7.22
C ASP A 52 -17.15 -5.08 7.74
N ASP A 53 -17.56 -4.91 9.00
CA ASP A 53 -18.52 -5.81 9.63
C ASP A 53 -19.87 -5.83 8.93
N ASP A 54 -20.21 -4.79 8.20
CA ASP A 54 -21.48 -4.69 7.44
C ASP A 54 -21.33 -5.14 5.98
N GLY A 55 -20.17 -5.65 5.60
CA GLY A 55 -19.89 -6.07 4.23
C GLY A 55 -19.57 -4.94 3.29
N ARG A 56 -19.29 -3.73 3.79
CA ARG A 56 -18.93 -2.58 2.98
C ARG A 56 -17.48 -2.73 2.50
N PRO A 57 -17.25 -2.62 1.19
CA PRO A 57 -15.90 -2.87 0.66
C PRO A 57 -14.96 -1.67 0.83
N TYR A 58 -13.69 -1.99 1.08
CA TYR A 58 -12.60 -1.02 1.19
C TYR A 58 -11.45 -1.46 0.31
N LEU A 59 -10.74 -0.50 -0.23
CA LEU A 59 -9.44 -0.74 -0.86
C LEU A 59 -8.35 -0.60 0.20
N ARG A 60 -7.44 -1.56 0.25
CA ARG A 60 -6.18 -1.43 0.99
C ARG A 60 -5.04 -1.30 0.00
N VAL A 61 -4.25 -0.23 0.17
CA VAL A 61 -2.99 -0.06 -0.55
C VAL A 61 -1.87 -0.26 0.46
N SER A 62 -0.97 -1.20 0.20
CA SER A 62 0.08 -1.53 1.16
C SER A 62 1.41 -1.81 0.48
N THR A 63 2.49 -1.64 1.24
CA THR A 63 3.83 -1.98 0.80
C THR A 63 4.65 -2.46 2.00
N ALA A 64 5.47 -3.49 1.80
CA ALA A 64 6.34 -4.02 2.84
C ALA A 64 7.52 -3.08 3.04
N VAL A 65 7.90 -2.80 4.30
CA VAL A 65 9.02 -1.91 4.61
C VAL A 65 10.14 -2.60 5.38
N ALA A 66 9.85 -3.61 6.20
CA ALA A 66 10.88 -4.29 6.97
C ALA A 66 10.38 -5.61 7.56
N PRO A 67 11.30 -6.55 7.84
CA PRO A 67 10.95 -7.69 8.71
C PRO A 67 10.58 -7.19 10.11
N THR A 68 9.86 -8.00 10.87
CA THR A 68 9.44 -7.62 12.22
C THR A 68 10.53 -7.77 13.28
N THR A 69 11.65 -8.41 12.94
CA THR A 69 12.77 -8.58 13.85
C THR A 69 13.36 -7.21 14.23
N GLY A 70 13.43 -6.95 15.54
CA GLY A 70 13.96 -5.67 16.04
C GLY A 70 12.97 -4.51 15.95
N LEU A 71 11.71 -4.79 15.66
CA LEU A 71 10.69 -3.77 15.57
C LEU A 71 10.49 -3.06 16.92
N ASP A 72 10.49 -1.72 16.88
CA ASP A 72 10.11 -0.90 18.02
C ASP A 72 8.64 -0.53 17.89
N ALA A 73 7.79 -1.26 18.60
CA ALA A 73 6.34 -1.07 18.52
C ALA A 73 5.90 0.32 18.98
N ARG A 74 6.57 0.87 20.00
CA ARG A 74 6.22 2.20 20.50
C ARG A 74 6.46 3.27 19.44
N ARG A 75 7.62 3.24 18.80
CA ARG A 75 7.94 4.20 17.73
C ARG A 75 7.00 4.05 16.54
N SER A 76 6.63 2.82 16.21
CA SER A 76 5.67 2.57 15.14
C SER A 76 4.31 3.21 15.43
N LEU A 77 3.83 3.09 16.66
CA LEU A 77 2.57 3.68 17.06
C LEU A 77 2.63 5.21 17.11
N VAL A 78 3.77 5.78 17.52
CA VAL A 78 3.98 7.23 17.47
C VAL A 78 3.97 7.72 16.02
N PHE A 79 4.63 6.99 15.12
CA PHE A 79 4.57 7.31 13.70
C PHE A 79 3.14 7.36 13.19
N ASN A 80 2.32 6.38 13.55
CA ASN A 80 0.92 6.32 13.13
C ASN A 80 0.13 7.54 13.61
N TRP A 81 0.37 7.97 14.84
CA TRP A 81 -0.29 9.15 15.38
C TRP A 81 0.06 10.42 14.59
N GLN A 82 1.30 10.54 14.13
CA GLN A 82 1.80 11.72 13.45
C GLN A 82 1.58 11.70 11.94
N SER A 83 1.30 10.54 11.37
CA SER A 83 1.19 10.38 9.93
C SER A 83 -0.12 10.94 9.40
N ARG A 84 -0.02 11.71 8.30
CA ARG A 84 -1.19 12.18 7.56
C ARG A 84 -1.79 11.06 6.70
N VAL A 85 -0.94 10.22 6.14
CA VAL A 85 -1.34 9.14 5.26
C VAL A 85 -0.46 7.93 5.53
N GLY A 86 -1.09 6.76 5.59
CA GLY A 86 -0.39 5.51 5.83
C GLY A 86 -0.14 5.24 7.31
N ASP A 87 -0.43 4.02 7.70
CA ASP A 87 -0.18 3.51 9.04
C ASP A 87 0.68 2.26 8.96
N LEU A 88 1.54 2.08 9.96
CA LEU A 88 2.34 0.88 10.09
C LEU A 88 1.54 -0.24 10.74
N ALA A 89 1.61 -1.43 10.16
CA ALA A 89 0.94 -2.61 10.67
C ALA A 89 1.78 -3.85 10.37
N ILE A 90 1.55 -4.91 11.13
CA ILE A 90 2.16 -6.20 10.85
C ILE A 90 1.16 -7.01 10.03
N GLY A 91 1.57 -7.44 8.86
CA GLY A 91 0.76 -8.30 8.00
C GLY A 91 1.63 -9.39 7.39
N ASP A 92 1.03 -10.55 7.15
CA ASP A 92 1.78 -11.67 6.60
C ASP A 92 2.05 -11.48 5.11
N MET A 93 3.28 -11.86 4.72
CA MET A 93 3.65 -12.04 3.32
C MET A 93 4.06 -13.51 3.16
N ASP A 94 3.24 -14.29 2.47
CA ASP A 94 3.47 -15.71 2.26
C ASP A 94 3.72 -16.46 3.59
N GLY A 95 2.96 -16.12 4.62
CA GLY A 95 3.07 -16.76 5.93
C GLY A 95 4.15 -16.19 6.83
N VAL A 96 4.87 -15.17 6.39
CA VAL A 96 5.90 -14.52 7.19
C VAL A 96 5.40 -13.14 7.62
N PRO A 97 5.40 -12.82 8.93
CA PRO A 97 4.99 -11.50 9.39
C PRO A 97 5.99 -10.43 8.95
N TYR A 98 5.47 -9.32 8.45
CA TYR A 98 6.28 -8.24 7.90
C TYR A 98 5.68 -6.90 8.31
N LEU A 99 6.54 -5.91 8.59
CA LEU A 99 6.08 -4.55 8.82
C LEU A 99 5.68 -3.94 7.49
N GLN A 100 4.47 -3.45 7.42
CA GLN A 100 3.91 -2.87 6.20
C GLN A 100 3.38 -1.47 6.48
N LEU A 101 3.51 -0.61 5.48
CA LEU A 101 2.84 0.68 5.46
C LEU A 101 1.57 0.50 4.65
N CYS A 102 0.42 0.87 5.20
CA CYS A 102 -0.86 0.67 4.53
C CYS A 102 -1.83 1.81 4.76
N GLU A 103 -2.77 1.94 3.84
CA GLU A 103 -3.85 2.91 3.91
C GLU A 103 -5.12 2.24 3.39
N ASN A 104 -6.24 2.45 4.08
CA ASN A 104 -7.52 1.89 3.70
C ASN A 104 -8.47 3.02 3.28
N ARG A 105 -9.24 2.80 2.23
CA ARG A 105 -10.24 3.75 1.75
C ARG A 105 -11.52 3.00 1.40
N PRO A 106 -12.71 3.48 1.85
CA PRO A 106 -13.96 2.92 1.37
C PRO A 106 -14.10 3.17 -0.13
N TYR A 107 -14.80 2.29 -0.82
CA TYR A 107 -15.04 2.50 -2.25
C TYR A 107 -15.90 3.73 -2.51
N ASP A 108 -16.77 4.11 -1.57
CA ASP A 108 -17.55 5.33 -1.69
C ASP A 108 -16.62 6.54 -1.83
N GLY A 109 -16.79 7.30 -2.90
CA GLY A 109 -15.95 8.47 -3.16
C GLY A 109 -14.58 8.16 -3.74
N LEU A 110 -14.26 6.89 -3.98
CA LEU A 110 -12.99 6.49 -4.56
C LEU A 110 -13.10 6.50 -6.09
N ASP A 111 -12.08 7.04 -6.75
CA ASP A 111 -11.97 7.03 -8.20
C ASP A 111 -10.53 6.73 -8.62
N GLY A 112 -10.29 6.67 -9.93
CA GLY A 112 -8.97 6.34 -10.46
C GLY A 112 -7.88 7.34 -10.05
N ALA A 113 -8.22 8.63 -10.01
CA ALA A 113 -7.26 9.65 -9.60
C ALA A 113 -6.82 9.47 -8.15
N GLU A 114 -7.75 9.12 -7.27
CA GLU A 114 -7.45 8.87 -5.86
C GLU A 114 -6.62 7.60 -5.70
N ILE A 115 -6.93 6.56 -6.47
CA ILE A 115 -6.12 5.34 -6.48
C ILE A 115 -4.67 5.67 -6.86
N ASP A 116 -4.47 6.43 -7.93
CA ASP A 116 -3.13 6.81 -8.38
C ASP A 116 -2.39 7.61 -7.31
N ARG A 117 -3.09 8.53 -6.65
CA ARG A 117 -2.48 9.33 -5.59
C ARG A 117 -2.06 8.46 -4.41
N LEU A 118 -2.91 7.52 -3.99
CA LEU A 118 -2.58 6.59 -2.90
C LEU A 118 -1.38 5.71 -3.23
N VAL A 119 -1.33 5.18 -4.45
CA VAL A 119 -0.21 4.36 -4.90
C VAL A 119 1.10 5.14 -4.81
N LEU A 120 1.11 6.38 -5.31
CA LEU A 120 2.32 7.20 -5.28
C LEU A 120 2.72 7.60 -3.86
N GLU A 121 1.77 7.97 -3.01
CA GLU A 121 2.08 8.37 -1.64
C GLU A 121 2.58 7.19 -0.80
N ILE A 122 1.88 6.07 -0.85
CA ILE A 122 2.28 4.88 -0.09
C ILE A 122 3.58 4.31 -0.62
N GLY A 123 3.74 4.25 -1.94
CA GLY A 123 4.97 3.76 -2.55
C GLY A 123 6.17 4.63 -2.22
N GLY A 124 6.04 5.93 -2.34
CA GLY A 124 7.13 6.87 -2.05
C GLY A 124 7.52 6.87 -0.58
N LEU A 125 6.53 6.91 0.32
CA LEU A 125 6.80 6.87 1.76
C LEU A 125 7.39 5.52 2.17
N GLY A 126 6.85 4.42 1.64
CA GLY A 126 7.36 3.08 1.91
C GLY A 126 8.81 2.90 1.47
N ASP A 127 9.16 3.43 0.30
CA ASP A 127 10.53 3.38 -0.19
C ASP A 127 11.48 4.14 0.73
N ARG A 128 11.08 5.33 1.20
CA ARG A 128 11.90 6.10 2.12
C ARG A 128 12.12 5.36 3.45
N MET A 129 11.07 4.76 3.99
CA MET A 129 11.17 3.98 5.23
C MET A 129 12.07 2.77 5.07
N GLU A 130 11.92 2.04 3.97
CA GLU A 130 12.74 0.88 3.67
C GLU A 130 14.22 1.25 3.58
N ARG A 131 14.54 2.36 2.91
CA ARG A 131 15.92 2.84 2.80
C ARG A 131 16.50 3.21 4.16
N MET A 132 15.74 3.89 5.00
CA MET A 132 16.21 4.30 6.32
C MET A 132 16.45 3.10 7.22
N LEU A 133 15.59 2.10 7.18
CA LEU A 133 15.73 0.88 7.96
C LEU A 133 16.90 0.02 7.46
N SER A 134 17.07 -0.08 6.13
CA SER A 134 18.18 -0.82 5.53
C SER A 134 19.54 -0.21 5.85
N ALA A 135 19.59 1.11 6.01
CA ALA A 135 20.82 1.81 6.36
C ALA A 135 21.10 1.82 7.86
N GLY A 136 20.29 1.11 8.66
CA GLY A 136 20.43 1.12 10.11
C GLY A 136 19.90 2.39 10.76
N GLY A 137 19.01 3.11 10.06
CA GLY A 137 18.43 4.33 10.58
C GLY A 137 17.48 4.10 11.74
N ASP A 138 17.28 5.14 12.52
CA ASP A 138 16.48 5.14 13.75
C ASP A 138 15.07 5.71 13.54
N LEU A 139 14.53 5.55 12.36
CA LEU A 139 13.24 6.12 12.06
C LEU A 139 12.12 5.52 12.93
N LEU A 140 12.23 4.25 13.21
CA LEU A 140 11.24 3.51 13.99
C LEU A 140 11.72 3.09 15.35
#